data_6e94291cb07ff1857e6e99206fa6a480
#
_entry.id   6e94291cb07ff1857e6e99206fa6a480
#
_cell.length_a   1.000
_cell.length_b   1.000
_cell.length_c   1.000
_cell.angle_alpha   90.00
_cell.angle_beta   90.00
_cell.angle_gamma   90.00
#
_symmetry.space_group_name_H-M   'P 1'
#
loop_
_entity.id
_entity.type
_entity.pdbx_description
1 polymer ?
#
loop_
_entity_poly.entity_id
_entity_poly.type
_entity_poly.pdbx_seq_one_letter_code
_entity_poly.pdbx_strand_id
1 'polypeptide(L)'
;MQMRYLARLFQATGDKRYSDAFGKAIEYLLSGQYEDGGWPQFWPETQGYQFHITYNDDAIVNILNLFQEIIKAEYPYNGALTSKKVRKKLETSVAKAIECILATQIVANGELTIWCQQHDHKTYKPAKARSYELPSYCPQESASLVMFLMAQPNPDSRIKKAVHSAMRWFDKYKLKGYRLVREGGWGAPDSDVKLVKDATAAPLWARYYDLERCEPDVCDRDGIPRRHLHQIGHERRTG
;
A
#
# COMPACT_ATOMS: atom_id res chain seq x y z
N MET A 1 5.74 -3.12 12.97
CA MET A 1 5.54 -3.85 14.26
C MET A 1 6.66 -3.56 15.26
N GLN A 2 7.93 -3.63 14.86
CA GLN A 2 9.10 -3.48 15.77
C GLN A 2 9.12 -2.15 16.54
N MET A 3 8.86 -1.03 15.87
CA MET A 3 8.89 0.30 16.52
C MET A 3 7.81 0.46 17.59
N ARG A 4 6.61 -0.09 17.38
CA ARG A 4 5.55 -0.10 18.41
C ARG A 4 5.98 -0.92 19.63
N TYR A 5 6.72 -2.00 19.42
CA TYR A 5 7.27 -2.80 20.51
C TYR A 5 8.36 -2.06 21.29
N LEU A 6 9.31 -1.40 20.60
CA LEU A 6 10.34 -0.57 21.24
C LEU A 6 9.72 0.55 22.10
N ALA A 7 8.69 1.21 21.59
CA ALA A 7 7.98 2.24 22.35
C ALA A 7 7.36 1.70 23.65
N ARG A 8 6.69 0.54 23.57
CA ARG A 8 6.12 -0.13 24.77
C ARG A 8 7.18 -0.58 25.76
N LEU A 9 8.31 -1.13 25.29
CA LEU A 9 9.43 -1.51 26.15
C LEU A 9 10.01 -0.30 26.88
N PHE A 10 10.19 0.82 26.18
CA PHE A 10 10.63 2.06 26.82
C PHE A 10 9.68 2.52 27.91
N GLN A 11 8.37 2.52 27.65
CA GLN A 11 7.36 2.93 28.65
C GLN A 11 7.34 1.99 29.87
N ALA A 12 7.57 0.70 29.66
CA ALA A 12 7.54 -0.29 30.72
C ALA A 12 8.81 -0.32 31.57
N THR A 13 9.97 0.01 31.00
CA THR A 13 11.28 -0.18 31.66
C THR A 13 12.04 1.11 31.97
N GLY A 14 11.74 2.21 31.23
CA GLY A 14 12.55 3.44 31.27
C GLY A 14 13.95 3.29 30.64
N ASP A 15 14.26 2.11 30.04
CA ASP A 15 15.60 1.84 29.51
C ASP A 15 15.85 2.65 28.23
N LYS A 16 16.87 3.53 28.34
CA LYS A 16 17.25 4.45 27.27
C LYS A 16 17.62 3.75 25.96
N ARG A 17 18.11 2.52 26.00
CA ARG A 17 18.44 1.73 24.79
C ARG A 17 17.24 1.61 23.84
N TYR A 18 16.03 1.46 24.37
CA TYR A 18 14.80 1.35 23.55
C TYR A 18 14.41 2.69 22.93
N SER A 19 14.52 3.80 23.67
CA SER A 19 14.26 5.13 23.09
C SER A 19 15.31 5.55 22.06
N ASP A 20 16.57 5.21 22.26
CA ASP A 20 17.63 5.47 21.29
C ASP A 20 17.44 4.66 20.01
N ALA A 21 17.09 3.36 20.12
CA ALA A 21 16.78 2.52 18.97
C ALA A 21 15.52 3.03 18.22
N PHE A 22 14.48 3.46 18.96
CA PHE A 22 13.28 4.05 18.39
C PHE A 22 13.58 5.33 17.62
N GLY A 23 14.40 6.23 18.19
CA GLY A 23 14.83 7.47 17.55
C GLY A 23 15.61 7.21 16.25
N LYS A 24 16.57 6.26 16.27
CA LYS A 24 17.31 5.84 15.07
C LYS A 24 16.39 5.30 13.98
N ALA A 25 15.38 4.53 14.35
CA ALA A 25 14.40 4.00 13.39
C ALA A 25 13.53 5.12 12.77
N ILE A 26 13.14 6.15 13.53
CA ILE A 26 12.48 7.34 12.97
C ILE A 26 13.38 8.02 11.93
N GLU A 27 14.64 8.31 12.27
CA GLU A 27 15.56 9.00 11.34
C GLU A 27 15.82 8.13 10.09
N TYR A 28 15.89 6.80 10.23
CA TYR A 28 15.99 5.88 9.10
C TYR A 28 14.78 5.99 8.15
N LEU A 29 13.55 5.96 8.69
CA LEU A 29 12.34 6.11 7.86
C LEU A 29 12.28 7.48 7.19
N LEU A 30 12.63 8.55 7.90
CA LEU A 30 12.67 9.90 7.33
C LEU A 30 13.74 10.04 6.23
N SER A 31 14.91 9.39 6.39
CA SER A 31 15.98 9.44 5.39
C SER A 31 15.65 8.70 4.09
N GLY A 32 14.72 7.72 4.15
CA GLY A 32 14.25 7.00 2.97
C GLY A 32 13.14 7.70 2.20
N GLN A 33 12.56 8.78 2.74
CA GLN A 33 11.52 9.53 2.04
C GLN A 33 12.11 10.35 0.89
N TYR A 34 11.58 10.18 -0.29
CA TYR A 34 11.89 11.01 -1.43
C TYR A 34 11.43 12.46 -1.22
N GLU A 35 12.02 13.40 -1.95
CA GLU A 35 11.69 14.82 -1.86
C GLU A 35 10.21 15.08 -2.15
N ASP A 36 9.62 14.32 -3.05
CA ASP A 36 8.21 14.31 -3.43
C ASP A 36 7.26 13.61 -2.45
N GLY A 37 7.81 13.00 -1.40
CA GLY A 37 7.01 12.39 -0.32
C GLY A 37 6.82 10.89 -0.39
N GLY A 38 7.23 10.22 -1.47
CA GLY A 38 7.18 8.76 -1.59
C GLY A 38 8.30 8.05 -0.86
N TRP A 39 8.25 6.73 -0.80
CA TRP A 39 9.34 5.86 -0.34
C TRP A 39 9.60 4.74 -1.34
N PRO A 40 10.90 4.34 -1.50
CA PRO A 40 11.27 3.14 -2.23
C PRO A 40 10.89 1.88 -1.44
N GLN A 41 10.97 0.72 -2.09
CA GLN A 41 10.73 -0.55 -1.42
C GLN A 41 11.84 -0.88 -0.41
N PHE A 42 13.08 -0.57 -0.73
CA PHE A 42 14.25 -0.75 0.15
C PHE A 42 15.06 0.53 0.21
N TRP A 43 15.71 0.78 1.36
CA TRP A 43 16.57 1.93 1.61
C TRP A 43 17.74 1.53 2.52
N PRO A 44 18.97 2.03 2.28
CA PRO A 44 19.39 2.96 1.20
C PRO A 44 19.73 2.28 -0.12
N GLU A 45 19.89 0.95 -0.13
CA GLU A 45 20.30 0.19 -1.31
C GLU A 45 19.05 -0.22 -2.12
N THR A 46 18.83 0.48 -3.23
CA THR A 46 17.73 0.21 -4.14
C THR A 46 18.26 -0.20 -5.51
N GLN A 47 17.61 -1.19 -6.14
CA GLN A 47 17.98 -1.66 -7.48
C GLN A 47 16.73 -1.91 -8.31
N GLY A 48 16.80 -1.63 -9.63
CA GLY A 48 15.70 -1.90 -10.55
C GLY A 48 14.37 -1.30 -10.09
N TYR A 49 13.32 -2.07 -10.04
CA TYR A 49 11.98 -1.61 -9.63
C TYR A 49 11.88 -1.13 -8.18
N GLN A 50 12.84 -1.48 -7.34
CA GLN A 50 12.85 -1.09 -5.92
C GLN A 50 13.00 0.42 -5.70
N PHE A 51 13.41 1.17 -6.73
CA PHE A 51 13.40 2.64 -6.73
C PHE A 51 12.01 3.25 -6.82
N HIS A 52 11.00 2.49 -7.23
CA HIS A 52 9.66 3.04 -7.40
C HIS A 52 9.04 3.40 -6.06
N ILE A 53 8.15 4.41 -6.07
CA ILE A 53 7.27 4.70 -4.96
C ILE A 53 6.43 3.44 -4.72
N THR A 54 6.49 2.85 -3.52
CA THR A 54 5.98 1.51 -3.27
C THR A 54 4.81 1.51 -2.31
N TYR A 55 3.62 1.25 -2.84
CA TYR A 55 2.41 0.99 -2.06
C TYR A 55 2.23 -0.51 -1.76
N ASN A 56 2.89 -1.40 -2.51
CA ASN A 56 2.82 -2.84 -2.33
C ASN A 56 3.01 -3.25 -0.87
N ASP A 57 2.21 -4.23 -0.43
CA ASP A 57 2.21 -4.76 0.94
C ASP A 57 2.04 -3.68 2.03
N ASP A 58 1.31 -2.60 1.71
CA ASP A 58 1.06 -1.46 2.59
C ASP A 58 2.33 -0.73 3.08
N ALA A 59 3.45 -0.83 2.35
CA ALA A 59 4.74 -0.30 2.79
C ALA A 59 4.64 1.16 3.26
N ILE A 60 4.18 2.06 2.40
CA ILE A 60 4.02 3.49 2.72
C ILE A 60 2.91 3.71 3.75
N VAL A 61 1.76 3.04 3.63
CA VAL A 61 0.63 3.19 4.56
C VAL A 61 1.02 2.80 5.99
N ASN A 62 1.83 1.75 6.15
CA ASN A 62 2.35 1.35 7.46
C ASN A 62 3.27 2.40 8.10
N ILE A 63 4.11 3.08 7.29
CA ILE A 63 4.93 4.20 7.77
C ILE A 63 4.04 5.37 8.20
N LEU A 64 3.08 5.73 7.36
CA LEU A 64 2.19 6.87 7.60
C LEU A 64 1.30 6.67 8.84
N ASN A 65 0.73 5.49 9.01
CA ASN A 65 -0.05 5.14 10.20
C ASN A 65 0.81 5.23 11.46
N LEU A 66 2.03 4.70 11.42
CA LEU A 66 2.97 4.83 12.54
C LEU A 66 3.29 6.30 12.85
N PHE A 67 3.55 7.12 11.83
CA PHE A 67 3.83 8.54 12.03
C PHE A 67 2.65 9.28 12.63
N GLN A 68 1.42 9.00 12.19
CA GLN A 68 0.21 9.57 12.79
C GLN A 68 0.01 9.16 14.25
N GLU A 69 0.28 7.89 14.61
CA GLU A 69 0.25 7.43 15.99
C GLU A 69 1.25 8.21 16.87
N ILE A 70 2.48 8.44 16.36
CA ILE A 70 3.52 9.18 17.08
C ILE A 70 3.15 10.68 17.22
N ILE A 71 2.57 11.28 16.18
CA ILE A 71 2.14 12.68 16.16
C ILE A 71 1.07 12.94 17.23
N LYS A 72 0.12 12.03 17.43
CA LYS A 72 -0.91 12.13 18.48
C LYS A 72 -0.34 12.16 19.87
N ALA A 73 0.90 11.69 20.07
CA ALA A 73 1.59 11.64 21.36
C ALA A 73 0.82 10.92 22.48
N GLU A 74 -0.03 9.97 22.12
CA GLU A 74 -0.72 9.08 23.06
C GLU A 74 0.17 7.88 23.41
N TYR A 75 -0.20 7.10 24.46
CA TYR A 75 0.52 5.87 24.79
C TYR A 75 0.62 4.92 23.57
N PRO A 76 1.79 4.37 23.30
CA PRO A 76 3.08 4.41 24.01
C PRO A 76 4.04 5.54 23.56
N TYR A 77 3.59 6.52 22.80
CA TYR A 77 4.45 7.56 22.19
C TYR A 77 4.48 8.87 22.99
N ASN A 78 3.84 8.89 24.16
CA ASN A 78 3.80 10.04 25.07
C ASN A 78 5.11 10.23 25.85
N GLY A 79 5.18 11.32 26.60
CA GLY A 79 6.31 11.61 27.49
C GLY A 79 7.61 11.89 26.74
N ALA A 80 8.71 11.32 27.25
CA ALA A 80 10.07 11.59 26.76
C ALA A 80 10.47 10.84 25.47
N LEU A 81 9.62 9.92 24.97
CA LEU A 81 9.97 9.10 23.82
C LEU A 81 10.12 9.92 22.52
N THR A 82 9.29 10.96 22.34
CA THR A 82 9.35 11.82 21.16
C THR A 82 9.22 13.30 21.50
N SER A 83 10.16 14.11 21.02
CA SER A 83 10.12 15.57 21.20
C SER A 83 9.11 16.25 20.26
N LYS A 84 8.68 17.47 20.60
CA LYS A 84 7.87 18.31 19.69
C LYS A 84 8.56 18.53 18.34
N LYS A 85 9.88 18.67 18.34
CA LYS A 85 10.68 18.83 17.09
C LYS A 85 10.58 17.60 16.18
N VAL A 86 10.66 16.40 16.75
CA VAL A 86 10.48 15.15 15.98
C VAL A 86 9.07 15.07 15.42
N ARG A 87 8.04 15.27 16.23
CA ARG A 87 6.65 15.25 15.75
C ARG A 87 6.39 16.23 14.62
N LYS A 88 6.99 17.44 14.67
CA LYS A 88 6.89 18.41 13.56
C LYS A 88 7.53 17.92 12.27
N LYS A 89 8.68 17.20 12.34
CA LYS A 89 9.28 16.55 11.17
C LYS A 89 8.31 15.49 10.59
N LEU A 90 7.66 14.69 11.44
CA LEU A 90 6.72 13.67 11.01
C LEU A 90 5.47 14.28 10.37
N GLU A 91 4.92 15.37 10.92
CA GLU A 91 3.80 16.11 10.30
C GLU A 91 4.16 16.58 8.89
N THR A 92 5.37 17.14 8.72
CA THR A 92 5.85 17.56 7.39
C THR A 92 6.00 16.38 6.44
N SER A 93 6.52 15.25 6.93
CA SER A 93 6.69 14.02 6.16
C SER A 93 5.33 13.45 5.70
N VAL A 94 4.34 13.39 6.60
CA VAL A 94 2.97 12.94 6.29
C VAL A 94 2.32 13.87 5.25
N ALA A 95 2.47 15.19 5.38
CA ALA A 95 1.93 16.14 4.41
C ALA A 95 2.52 15.93 3.02
N LYS A 96 3.84 15.75 2.89
CA LYS A 96 4.49 15.42 1.61
C LYS A 96 3.97 14.10 1.03
N ALA A 97 3.80 13.09 1.86
CA ALA A 97 3.29 11.80 1.41
C ALA A 97 1.85 11.88 0.89
N ILE A 98 0.99 12.70 1.50
CA ILE A 98 -0.36 12.94 1.00
C ILE A 98 -0.30 13.57 -0.39
N GLU A 99 0.55 14.56 -0.63
CA GLU A 99 0.73 15.15 -1.96
C GLU A 99 1.21 14.09 -2.98
N CYS A 100 2.15 13.22 -2.60
CA CYS A 100 2.61 12.12 -3.43
C CYS A 100 1.49 11.12 -3.75
N ILE A 101 0.67 10.75 -2.78
CA ILE A 101 -0.49 9.87 -2.98
C ILE A 101 -1.49 10.50 -3.96
N LEU A 102 -1.79 11.79 -3.80
CA LEU A 102 -2.69 12.50 -4.71
C LEU A 102 -2.12 12.61 -6.13
N ALA A 103 -0.81 12.85 -6.26
CA ALA A 103 -0.14 12.99 -7.55
C ALA A 103 -0.01 11.65 -8.32
N THR A 104 0.07 10.53 -7.60
CA THR A 104 0.19 9.18 -8.19
C THR A 104 -1.16 8.52 -8.48
N GLN A 105 -2.29 9.12 -8.09
CA GLN A 105 -3.60 8.56 -8.42
C GLN A 105 -3.79 8.50 -9.93
N ILE A 106 -4.09 7.33 -10.47
CA ILE A 106 -4.18 7.11 -11.92
C ILE A 106 -5.36 7.88 -12.49
N VAL A 107 -5.11 8.60 -13.58
CA VAL A 107 -6.13 9.29 -14.36
C VAL A 107 -6.41 8.49 -15.62
N ALA A 108 -7.67 8.12 -15.84
CA ALA A 108 -8.14 7.45 -17.06
C ALA A 108 -9.33 8.22 -17.64
N ASN A 109 -9.27 8.53 -18.92
CA ASN A 109 -10.32 9.29 -19.63
C ASN A 109 -10.69 10.61 -18.92
N GLY A 110 -9.70 11.30 -18.33
CA GLY A 110 -9.89 12.55 -17.61
C GLY A 110 -10.44 12.40 -16.18
N GLU A 111 -10.67 11.19 -15.69
CA GLU A 111 -11.18 10.93 -14.34
C GLU A 111 -10.12 10.26 -13.46
N LEU A 112 -10.09 10.68 -12.18
CA LEU A 112 -9.31 9.98 -11.15
C LEU A 112 -9.90 8.59 -10.90
N THR A 113 -9.02 7.60 -10.70
CA THR A 113 -9.37 6.20 -10.45
C THR A 113 -8.79 5.70 -9.13
N ILE A 114 -8.01 4.62 -9.17
CA ILE A 114 -7.26 4.07 -8.04
C ILE A 114 -5.75 4.06 -8.36
N TRP A 115 -4.95 3.41 -7.53
CA TRP A 115 -3.48 3.42 -7.65
C TRP A 115 -2.95 2.08 -8.16
N CYS A 116 -1.74 2.11 -8.69
CA CYS A 116 -0.90 0.94 -8.91
C CYS A 116 -0.16 0.58 -7.60
N GLN A 117 0.31 -0.65 -7.48
CA GLN A 117 1.14 -1.06 -6.35
C GLN A 117 2.49 -0.34 -6.30
N GLN A 118 2.99 0.11 -7.45
CA GLN A 118 4.21 0.90 -7.55
C GLN A 118 4.07 1.96 -8.63
N HIS A 119 4.73 3.12 -8.39
CA HIS A 119 4.77 4.25 -9.31
C HIS A 119 6.20 4.71 -9.51
N ASP A 120 6.55 5.03 -10.74
CA ASP A 120 7.85 5.62 -11.05
C ASP A 120 8.05 6.93 -10.27
N HIS A 121 9.16 7.04 -9.54
CA HIS A 121 9.40 8.15 -8.62
C HIS A 121 9.66 9.51 -9.32
N LYS A 122 9.87 9.53 -10.64
CA LYS A 122 10.07 10.76 -11.41
C LYS A 122 8.82 11.18 -12.17
N THR A 123 8.11 10.21 -12.74
CA THR A 123 6.97 10.47 -13.62
C THR A 123 5.62 10.25 -12.96
N TYR A 124 5.58 9.61 -11.79
CA TYR A 124 4.38 9.18 -11.05
C TYR A 124 3.47 8.20 -11.78
N LYS A 125 3.90 7.73 -12.95
CA LYS A 125 3.13 6.75 -13.73
C LYS A 125 3.20 5.38 -13.07
N PRO A 126 2.15 4.55 -13.26
CA PRO A 126 2.21 3.13 -12.87
C PRO A 126 3.46 2.45 -13.39
N ALA A 127 4.13 1.68 -12.56
CA ALA A 127 5.40 1.05 -12.87
C ALA A 127 5.35 -0.47 -12.66
N LYS A 128 6.11 -1.19 -13.47
CA LYS A 128 6.33 -2.63 -13.35
C LYS A 128 7.25 -2.92 -12.16
N ALA A 129 6.96 -4.00 -11.44
CA ALA A 129 7.88 -4.54 -10.45
C ALA A 129 8.50 -5.86 -10.93
N ARG A 130 8.14 -6.99 -10.33
CA ARG A 130 8.58 -8.31 -10.78
C ARG A 130 8.01 -8.63 -12.17
N SER A 131 8.49 -9.68 -12.82
CA SER A 131 8.06 -10.03 -14.18
C SER A 131 6.54 -10.10 -14.33
N TYR A 132 5.86 -10.62 -13.33
CA TYR A 132 4.42 -10.84 -13.27
C TYR A 132 3.61 -9.71 -12.61
N GLU A 133 4.25 -8.64 -12.18
CA GLU A 133 3.63 -7.46 -11.57
C GLU A 133 3.67 -6.31 -12.57
N LEU A 134 2.74 -6.35 -13.49
CA LEU A 134 2.62 -5.36 -14.56
C LEU A 134 2.03 -4.06 -14.02
N PRO A 135 2.27 -2.90 -14.68
CA PRO A 135 1.55 -1.67 -14.38
C PRO A 135 0.03 -1.92 -14.48
N SER A 136 -0.69 -1.70 -13.39
CA SER A 136 -2.11 -2.08 -13.28
C SER A 136 -2.85 -1.24 -12.25
N TYR A 137 -4.18 -1.28 -12.28
CA TYR A 137 -4.96 -0.85 -11.12
C TYR A 137 -4.88 -1.93 -10.04
N CYS A 138 -4.52 -1.53 -8.82
CA CYS A 138 -4.30 -2.43 -7.70
C CYS A 138 -5.30 -2.14 -6.56
N PRO A 139 -6.44 -2.85 -6.51
CA PRO A 139 -7.48 -2.59 -5.52
C PRO A 139 -7.02 -2.74 -4.07
N GLN A 140 -6.18 -3.71 -3.76
CA GLN A 140 -5.73 -3.99 -2.39
C GLN A 140 -4.98 -2.79 -1.80
N GLU A 141 -3.93 -2.31 -2.46
CA GLU A 141 -3.14 -1.15 -2.03
C GLU A 141 -3.98 0.12 -2.04
N SER A 142 -4.83 0.26 -3.05
CA SER A 142 -5.73 1.41 -3.16
C SER A 142 -6.74 1.48 -2.02
N ALA A 143 -7.26 0.35 -1.54
CA ALA A 143 -8.14 0.33 -0.38
C ALA A 143 -7.43 0.86 0.88
N SER A 144 -6.20 0.44 1.13
CA SER A 144 -5.40 0.93 2.25
C SER A 144 -5.10 2.44 2.14
N LEU A 145 -4.77 2.93 0.94
CA LEU A 145 -4.58 4.36 0.68
C LEU A 145 -5.87 5.17 0.91
N VAL A 146 -7.01 4.67 0.43
CA VAL A 146 -8.32 5.31 0.66
C VAL A 146 -8.63 5.37 2.14
N MET A 147 -8.44 4.29 2.89
CA MET A 147 -8.65 4.27 4.34
C MET A 147 -7.76 5.27 5.06
N PHE A 148 -6.48 5.37 4.67
CA PHE A 148 -5.56 6.37 5.21
C PHE A 148 -6.02 7.80 4.91
N LEU A 149 -6.43 8.10 3.68
CA LEU A 149 -6.93 9.42 3.29
C LEU A 149 -8.24 9.80 4.01
N MET A 150 -9.15 8.85 4.20
CA MET A 150 -10.40 9.04 4.96
C MET A 150 -10.15 9.35 6.44
N ALA A 151 -9.08 8.83 7.01
CA ALA A 151 -8.71 9.04 8.41
C ALA A 151 -8.07 10.43 8.67
N GLN A 152 -7.86 11.26 7.64
CA GLN A 152 -7.28 12.59 7.84
C GLN A 152 -8.27 13.50 8.58
N PRO A 153 -7.83 14.25 9.62
CA PRO A 153 -8.74 15.00 10.49
C PRO A 153 -9.45 16.17 9.76
N ASN A 154 -8.81 16.77 8.77
CA ASN A 154 -9.35 17.92 8.02
C ASN A 154 -9.05 17.74 6.53
N PRO A 155 -9.69 16.77 5.84
CA PRO A 155 -9.40 16.51 4.44
C PRO A 155 -9.86 17.69 3.56
N ASP A 156 -8.94 18.19 2.74
CA ASP A 156 -9.25 19.22 1.73
C ASP A 156 -10.10 18.65 0.59
N SER A 157 -10.48 19.50 -0.35
CA SER A 157 -11.32 19.11 -1.50
C SER A 157 -10.63 18.11 -2.42
N ARG A 158 -9.29 18.10 -2.51
CA ARG A 158 -8.50 17.17 -3.34
C ARG A 158 -8.54 15.78 -2.73
N ILE A 159 -8.35 15.68 -1.42
CA ILE A 159 -8.44 14.40 -0.68
C ILE A 159 -9.86 13.82 -0.84
N LYS A 160 -10.89 14.63 -0.62
CA LYS A 160 -12.29 14.21 -0.80
C LYS A 160 -12.55 13.70 -2.22
N LYS A 161 -12.09 14.45 -3.23
CA LYS A 161 -12.23 14.08 -4.65
C LYS A 161 -11.51 12.76 -4.94
N ALA A 162 -10.28 12.58 -4.44
CA ALA A 162 -9.50 11.35 -4.60
C ALA A 162 -10.24 10.13 -4.03
N VAL A 163 -10.71 10.23 -2.80
CA VAL A 163 -11.47 9.17 -2.12
C VAL A 163 -12.76 8.85 -2.87
N HIS A 164 -13.59 9.85 -3.21
CA HIS A 164 -14.84 9.61 -3.92
C HIS A 164 -14.63 8.98 -5.29
N SER A 165 -13.58 9.38 -5.99
CA SER A 165 -13.26 8.80 -7.31
C SER A 165 -12.82 7.35 -7.20
N ALA A 166 -11.98 7.02 -6.22
CA ALA A 166 -11.60 5.64 -5.94
C ALA A 166 -12.80 4.78 -5.56
N MET A 167 -13.68 5.29 -4.70
CA MET A 167 -14.90 4.56 -4.31
C MET A 167 -15.83 4.29 -5.51
N ARG A 168 -15.99 5.26 -6.44
CA ARG A 168 -16.73 5.01 -7.69
C ARG A 168 -16.07 3.93 -8.55
N TRP A 169 -14.74 3.92 -8.63
CA TRP A 169 -14.01 2.87 -9.34
C TRP A 169 -14.26 1.50 -8.70
N PHE A 170 -14.14 1.37 -7.38
CA PHE A 170 -14.43 0.13 -6.65
C PHE A 170 -15.87 -0.36 -6.91
N ASP A 171 -16.85 0.54 -6.85
CA ASP A 171 -18.25 0.17 -7.07
C ASP A 171 -18.49 -0.30 -8.51
N LYS A 172 -17.87 0.35 -9.49
CA LYS A 172 -18.02 0.04 -10.91
C LYS A 172 -17.39 -1.31 -11.30
N TYR A 173 -16.20 -1.61 -10.77
CA TYR A 173 -15.38 -2.75 -11.21
C TYR A 173 -15.38 -3.94 -10.25
N LYS A 174 -16.29 -3.98 -9.30
CA LYS A 174 -16.49 -5.14 -8.43
C LYS A 174 -17.02 -6.34 -9.22
N LEU A 175 -16.46 -7.51 -8.93
CA LEU A 175 -16.89 -8.79 -9.49
C LEU A 175 -18.01 -9.38 -8.61
N LYS A 176 -19.16 -9.69 -9.21
CA LYS A 176 -20.32 -10.26 -8.53
C LYS A 176 -20.60 -11.66 -9.05
N GLY A 177 -21.20 -12.50 -8.21
CA GLY A 177 -21.60 -13.85 -8.58
C GLY A 177 -20.45 -14.84 -8.62
N TYR A 178 -19.37 -14.55 -7.94
CA TYR A 178 -18.20 -15.42 -7.82
C TYR A 178 -17.65 -15.41 -6.42
N ARG A 179 -17.06 -16.52 -6.01
CA ARG A 179 -16.20 -16.62 -4.82
C ARG A 179 -14.89 -17.32 -5.15
N LEU A 180 -13.84 -16.94 -4.43
CA LEU A 180 -12.56 -17.61 -4.49
C LEU A 180 -12.57 -18.80 -3.53
N VAL A 181 -12.22 -19.97 -4.01
CA VAL A 181 -12.11 -21.20 -3.21
C VAL A 181 -10.69 -21.69 -3.23
N ARG A 182 -10.14 -21.91 -2.06
CA ARG A 182 -8.86 -22.62 -1.89
C ARG A 182 -9.17 -24.06 -1.57
N GLU A 183 -8.62 -24.96 -2.36
CA GLU A 183 -8.57 -26.40 -2.11
C GLU A 183 -7.21 -26.72 -1.46
N GLY A 184 -7.16 -27.65 -0.53
CA GLY A 184 -5.96 -27.96 0.26
C GLY A 184 -5.58 -26.88 1.29
N GLY A 185 -4.55 -27.16 2.06
CA GLY A 185 -4.01 -26.20 3.05
C GLY A 185 -3.14 -25.11 2.41
N TRP A 186 -3.00 -23.96 3.08
CA TRP A 186 -2.07 -22.92 2.64
C TRP A 186 -0.63 -23.48 2.58
N GLY A 187 0.01 -23.36 1.40
CA GLY A 187 1.38 -23.87 1.19
C GLY A 187 1.50 -25.40 1.05
N ALA A 188 0.39 -26.13 1.08
CA ALA A 188 0.41 -27.57 0.81
C ALA A 188 0.67 -27.87 -0.67
N PRO A 189 1.33 -28.98 -1.01
CA PRO A 189 1.63 -29.34 -2.41
C PRO A 189 0.39 -29.53 -3.29
N ASP A 190 -0.73 -29.89 -2.70
CA ASP A 190 -2.04 -30.07 -3.34
C ASP A 190 -2.95 -28.83 -3.26
N SER A 191 -2.43 -27.72 -2.69
CA SER A 191 -3.18 -26.46 -2.62
C SER A 191 -3.46 -25.92 -4.02
N ASP A 192 -4.70 -25.54 -4.29
CA ASP A 192 -5.06 -24.79 -5.50
C ASP A 192 -6.11 -23.72 -5.21
N VAL A 193 -6.22 -22.74 -6.09
CA VAL A 193 -7.18 -21.64 -5.97
C VAL A 193 -8.02 -21.55 -7.23
N LYS A 194 -9.34 -21.58 -7.03
CA LYS A 194 -10.33 -21.56 -8.12
C LYS A 194 -11.34 -20.45 -7.91
N LEU A 195 -11.75 -19.82 -9.00
CA LEU A 195 -12.88 -18.91 -9.02
C LEU A 195 -14.14 -19.72 -9.41
N VAL A 196 -15.10 -19.80 -8.48
CA VAL A 196 -16.33 -20.55 -8.70
C VAL A 196 -17.54 -19.62 -8.74
N LYS A 197 -18.57 -19.96 -9.54
CA LYS A 197 -19.82 -19.20 -9.59
C LYS A 197 -20.58 -19.37 -8.29
N ASP A 198 -21.03 -18.25 -7.71
CA ASP A 198 -21.85 -18.21 -6.50
C ASP A 198 -22.63 -16.89 -6.48
N ALA A 199 -23.91 -16.96 -6.83
CA ALA A 199 -24.77 -15.77 -6.94
C ALA A 199 -25.01 -15.06 -5.58
N THR A 200 -24.74 -15.75 -4.48
CA THR A 200 -24.94 -15.24 -3.11
C THR A 200 -23.66 -14.67 -2.49
N ALA A 201 -22.52 -14.85 -3.16
CA ALA A 201 -21.24 -14.37 -2.66
C ALA A 201 -21.16 -12.84 -2.57
N ALA A 202 -20.46 -12.36 -1.56
CA ALA A 202 -20.10 -10.94 -1.47
C ALA A 202 -19.25 -10.52 -2.71
N PRO A 203 -19.37 -9.26 -3.14
CA PRO A 203 -18.51 -8.75 -4.21
C PRO A 203 -17.03 -8.91 -3.86
N LEU A 204 -16.21 -9.18 -4.88
CA LEU A 204 -14.77 -9.27 -4.76
C LEU A 204 -14.10 -8.45 -5.87
N TRP A 205 -12.80 -8.23 -5.73
CA TRP A 205 -11.96 -7.57 -6.72
C TRP A 205 -10.77 -8.47 -7.04
N ALA A 206 -10.37 -8.48 -8.32
CA ALA A 206 -9.11 -9.12 -8.71
C ALA A 206 -7.92 -8.38 -8.09
N ARG A 207 -6.78 -9.05 -7.97
CA ARG A 207 -5.54 -8.45 -7.46
C ARG A 207 -5.07 -7.31 -8.36
N TYR A 208 -5.22 -7.49 -9.69
CA TYR A 208 -4.80 -6.54 -10.71
C TYR A 208 -5.88 -6.37 -11.77
N TYR A 209 -5.94 -5.15 -12.35
CA TYR A 209 -6.76 -4.83 -13.51
C TYR A 209 -5.91 -4.12 -14.56
N ASP A 210 -6.09 -4.51 -15.80
CA ASP A 210 -5.46 -3.90 -16.96
C ASP A 210 -5.76 -2.39 -17.06
N LEU A 211 -4.74 -1.58 -17.38
CA LEU A 211 -4.87 -0.11 -17.39
C LEU A 211 -5.72 0.42 -18.54
N GLU A 212 -5.85 -0.30 -19.66
CA GLU A 212 -6.59 0.18 -20.82
C GLU A 212 -8.08 -0.21 -20.72
N ARG A 213 -8.35 -1.47 -20.36
CA ARG A 213 -9.70 -2.05 -20.38
C ARG A 213 -10.37 -2.11 -19.04
N CYS A 214 -9.63 -1.92 -17.95
CA CYS A 214 -10.14 -2.12 -16.58
C CYS A 214 -10.74 -3.52 -16.35
N GLU A 215 -10.16 -4.54 -16.95
CA GLU A 215 -10.57 -5.93 -16.77
C GLU A 215 -9.58 -6.66 -15.86
N PRO A 216 -10.03 -7.67 -15.09
CA PRO A 216 -9.14 -8.49 -14.29
C PRO A 216 -7.97 -9.04 -15.12
N ASP A 217 -6.78 -8.93 -14.57
CA ASP A 217 -5.54 -9.39 -15.20
C ASP A 217 -4.78 -10.31 -14.24
N VAL A 218 -4.28 -11.41 -14.77
CA VAL A 218 -3.40 -12.36 -14.10
C VAL A 218 -2.16 -12.60 -14.93
N CYS A 219 -1.02 -12.73 -14.29
CA CYS A 219 0.25 -12.87 -14.99
C CYS A 219 1.11 -13.96 -14.34
N ASP A 220 1.76 -14.75 -15.17
CA ASP A 220 2.76 -15.71 -14.73
C ASP A 220 4.18 -15.10 -14.75
N ARG A 221 5.18 -15.87 -14.34
CA ARG A 221 6.59 -15.44 -14.31
C ARG A 221 7.16 -15.06 -15.68
N ASP A 222 6.50 -15.48 -16.75
CA ASP A 222 6.85 -15.11 -18.14
C ASP A 222 6.51 -13.65 -18.49
N GLY A 223 5.75 -12.96 -17.63
CA GLY A 223 5.37 -11.57 -17.84
C GLY A 223 4.27 -11.36 -18.86
N ILE A 224 3.57 -12.42 -19.27
CA ILE A 224 2.49 -12.35 -20.26
C ILE A 224 1.14 -12.24 -19.54
N PRO A 225 0.37 -11.16 -19.76
CA PRO A 225 -0.94 -10.98 -19.14
C PRO A 225 -1.96 -12.00 -19.67
N ARG A 226 -2.80 -12.50 -18.79
CA ARG A 226 -3.86 -13.48 -19.07
C ARG A 226 -5.16 -13.08 -18.39
N ARG A 227 -6.29 -13.59 -18.96
CA ARG A 227 -7.64 -13.22 -18.49
C ARG A 227 -8.17 -14.09 -17.36
N HIS A 228 -7.72 -15.32 -17.28
CA HIS A 228 -8.31 -16.30 -16.38
C HIS A 228 -7.27 -16.97 -15.50
N LEU A 229 -7.63 -17.16 -14.24
CA LEU A 229 -6.76 -17.72 -13.21
C LEU A 229 -6.17 -19.10 -13.61
N HIS A 230 -6.95 -19.93 -14.30
CA HIS A 230 -6.49 -21.25 -14.76
C HIS A 230 -5.41 -21.21 -15.85
N GLN A 231 -5.15 -20.04 -16.45
CA GLN A 231 -4.14 -19.86 -17.49
C GLN A 231 -2.73 -19.60 -16.93
N ILE A 232 -2.60 -19.39 -15.65
CA ILE A 232 -1.30 -19.20 -14.98
C ILE A 232 -0.90 -20.46 -14.20
N GLY A 233 0.41 -20.61 -13.96
CA GLY A 233 0.97 -21.74 -13.25
C GLY A 233 0.45 -21.89 -11.83
N HIS A 234 0.51 -23.10 -11.30
CA HIS A 234 0.05 -23.46 -9.95
C HIS A 234 0.67 -22.55 -8.88
N GLU A 235 1.99 -22.35 -8.94
CA GLU A 235 2.72 -21.50 -8.00
C GLU A 235 2.12 -20.08 -7.91
N ARG A 236 1.76 -19.49 -9.07
CA ARG A 236 1.20 -18.14 -9.13
C ARG A 236 -0.28 -18.07 -8.72
N ARG A 237 -1.00 -19.20 -8.77
CA ARG A 237 -2.38 -19.26 -8.26
C ARG A 237 -2.44 -19.40 -6.75
N THR A 238 -1.46 -20.07 -6.15
CA THR A 238 -1.55 -20.50 -4.75
C THR A 238 -0.78 -19.63 -3.76
N GLY A 239 0.20 -18.80 -4.20
CA GLY A 239 0.99 -17.99 -3.26
C GLY A 239 1.65 -16.83 -3.82
#